data_bfdaabc2e94ccb379968eb1b69b840f1
#
_entry.id   bfdaabc2e94ccb379968eb1b69b840f1
#
_cell.length_a   1.000
_cell.length_b   1.000
_cell.length_c   1.000
_cell.angle_alpha   90.00
_cell.angle_beta   90.00
_cell.angle_gamma   90.00
#
_symmetry.space_group_name_H-M   'P 1'
#
loop_
_entity.id
_entity.type
_entity.pdbx_description
1 polymer ?
#
loop_
_entity_poly.entity_id
_entity_poly.type
_entity_poly.pdbx_seq_one_letter_code
_entity_poly.pdbx_strand_id
1 'polypeptide(L)'
;MIPSKIRFPVVFIGIFVAASLAALYVGTFGRMERADAAESIKLYCDAFVRQDEAAQKKLISYGAPTESFNMKMAFANALQTAGAMLSPEEASEIGDAYMESLRTATVETAVTEQNQGHAMVEVTVTRFNIHAAREKASSLLRERMKLDGSPEELRRTAVEATAEAYRELEPIGTVTFYVPVRYNEETRIWDPADPMQFGFDLSKQTMGVE
;
A
#
# COMPACT_ATOMS: atom_id res chain seq x y z
N MET A 1 30.46 -16.34 59.81
CA MET A 1 31.30 -16.92 58.71
C MET A 1 30.46 -17.97 58.01
N ILE A 2 29.99 -17.70 56.79
CA ILE A 2 29.25 -18.62 55.93
C ILE A 2 30.28 -19.55 55.29
N PRO A 3 30.18 -20.89 55.43
CA PRO A 3 31.18 -21.81 54.91
C PRO A 3 31.29 -21.70 53.40
N SER A 4 32.53 -21.65 52.88
CA SER A 4 32.87 -21.43 51.45
C SER A 4 32.28 -22.50 50.51
N LYS A 5 31.79 -23.60 50.99
CA LYS A 5 31.20 -24.71 50.21
C LYS A 5 29.78 -24.43 49.68
N ILE A 6 29.08 -23.38 50.15
CA ILE A 6 27.72 -23.07 49.71
C ILE A 6 27.72 -22.04 48.57
N ARG A 7 28.81 -21.36 48.31
CA ARG A 7 28.87 -20.29 47.30
C ARG A 7 28.85 -20.80 45.85
N PHE A 8 29.40 -21.98 45.59
CA PHE A 8 29.50 -22.51 44.23
C PHE A 8 28.14 -22.90 43.59
N PRO A 9 27.26 -23.66 44.27
CA PRO A 9 25.98 -24.05 43.68
C PRO A 9 25.02 -22.87 43.47
N VAL A 10 25.05 -21.86 44.37
CA VAL A 10 24.17 -20.69 44.29
C VAL A 10 24.51 -19.80 43.07
N VAL A 11 25.82 -19.63 42.79
CA VAL A 11 26.30 -18.90 41.61
C VAL A 11 25.95 -19.64 40.32
N PHE A 12 26.09 -20.96 40.27
CA PHE A 12 25.73 -21.77 39.11
C PHE A 12 24.23 -21.76 38.83
N ILE A 13 23.40 -21.86 39.85
CA ILE A 13 21.91 -21.74 39.72
C ILE A 13 21.53 -20.34 39.21
N GLY A 14 22.16 -19.29 39.75
CA GLY A 14 21.91 -17.91 39.30
C GLY A 14 22.26 -17.70 37.82
N ILE A 15 23.39 -18.22 37.34
CA ILE A 15 23.80 -18.14 35.94
C ILE A 15 22.84 -18.94 35.04
N PHE A 16 22.41 -20.13 35.48
CA PHE A 16 21.50 -20.96 34.71
C PHE A 16 20.09 -20.33 34.59
N VAL A 17 19.58 -19.77 35.67
CA VAL A 17 18.31 -19.04 35.67
C VAL A 17 18.39 -17.78 34.78
N ALA A 18 19.46 -17.02 34.87
CA ALA A 18 19.68 -15.85 34.02
C ALA A 18 19.81 -16.21 32.53
N ALA A 19 20.54 -17.29 32.21
CA ALA A 19 20.64 -17.78 30.84
C ALA A 19 19.33 -18.33 30.29
N SER A 20 18.53 -19.01 31.14
CA SER A 20 17.20 -19.52 30.76
C SER A 20 16.18 -18.38 30.58
N LEU A 21 16.23 -17.34 31.42
CA LEU A 21 15.42 -16.15 31.26
C LEU A 21 15.82 -15.33 30.03
N ALA A 22 17.11 -15.21 29.74
CA ALA A 22 17.61 -14.58 28.52
C ALA A 22 17.21 -15.37 27.26
N ALA A 23 17.30 -16.70 27.29
CA ALA A 23 16.85 -17.55 26.19
C ALA A 23 15.34 -17.51 25.99
N LEU A 24 14.54 -17.44 27.07
CA LEU A 24 13.10 -17.23 27.01
C LEU A 24 12.78 -15.82 26.50
N TYR A 25 13.49 -14.81 26.93
CA TYR A 25 13.32 -13.43 26.48
C TYR A 25 13.66 -13.31 24.97
N VAL A 26 14.80 -13.85 24.53
CA VAL A 26 15.16 -13.87 23.10
C VAL A 26 14.22 -14.77 22.30
N GLY A 27 13.75 -15.90 22.85
CA GLY A 27 12.82 -16.80 22.19
C GLY A 27 11.39 -16.25 22.07
N THR A 28 10.93 -15.47 23.06
CA THR A 28 9.57 -14.88 23.04
C THR A 28 9.55 -13.47 22.49
N PHE A 29 10.49 -12.62 22.88
CA PHE A 29 10.51 -11.23 22.41
C PHE A 29 11.31 -11.01 21.12
N GLY A 30 12.29 -11.88 20.81
CA GLY A 30 12.98 -11.86 19.52
C GLY A 30 12.12 -12.29 18.34
N ARG A 31 10.98 -12.96 18.61
CA ARG A 31 10.00 -13.42 17.61
C ARG A 31 8.70 -12.60 17.61
N MET A 32 8.60 -11.53 18.39
CA MET A 32 7.40 -10.70 18.35
C MET A 32 7.24 -10.07 16.97
N GLU A 33 6.06 -10.22 16.42
CA GLU A 33 5.62 -9.50 15.23
C GLU A 33 5.82 -7.99 15.42
N ARG A 34 6.27 -7.31 14.38
CA ARG A 34 6.39 -5.83 14.39
C ARG A 34 5.05 -5.17 14.12
N ALA A 35 4.19 -5.88 13.39
CA ALA A 35 2.82 -5.51 13.13
C ALA A 35 2.03 -6.80 12.90
N ASP A 36 0.78 -6.87 13.37
CA ASP A 36 -0.11 -7.98 13.05
C ASP A 36 -0.51 -7.98 11.56
N ALA A 37 -1.26 -8.99 11.12
CA ALA A 37 -1.62 -9.13 9.71
C ALA A 37 -2.47 -7.96 9.20
N ALA A 38 -3.43 -7.47 9.98
CA ALA A 38 -4.26 -6.34 9.59
C ALA A 38 -3.45 -5.03 9.55
N GLU A 39 -2.63 -4.76 10.57
CA GLU A 39 -1.75 -3.58 10.61
C GLU A 39 -0.73 -3.61 9.48
N SER A 40 -0.15 -4.77 9.16
CA SER A 40 0.80 -4.92 8.06
C SER A 40 0.16 -4.57 6.72
N ILE A 41 -1.02 -5.12 6.40
CA ILE A 41 -1.72 -4.82 5.15
C ILE A 41 -2.20 -3.37 5.12
N LYS A 42 -2.64 -2.82 6.26
CA LYS A 42 -2.96 -1.40 6.34
C LYS A 42 -1.78 -0.51 6.00
N LEU A 43 -0.56 -0.84 6.48
CA LEU A 43 0.66 -0.11 6.13
C LEU A 43 0.93 -0.16 4.62
N TYR A 44 0.75 -1.33 3.98
CA TYR A 44 0.86 -1.43 2.52
C TYR A 44 -0.17 -0.55 1.81
N CYS A 45 -1.44 -0.61 2.20
CA CYS A 45 -2.48 0.23 1.60
C CYS A 45 -2.21 1.73 1.81
N ASP A 46 -1.86 2.14 3.03
CA ASP A 46 -1.55 3.54 3.33
C ASP A 46 -0.34 4.04 2.53
N ALA A 47 0.70 3.21 2.40
CA ALA A 47 1.89 3.55 1.62
C ALA A 47 1.60 3.70 0.11
N PHE A 48 0.75 2.86 -0.45
CA PHE A 48 0.56 2.77 -1.91
C PHE A 48 -0.67 3.52 -2.42
N VAL A 49 -1.77 3.51 -1.69
CA VAL A 49 -2.99 4.26 -2.07
C VAL A 49 -2.87 5.70 -1.60
N ARG A 50 -2.63 5.92 -0.32
CA ARG A 50 -2.60 7.25 0.27
C ARG A 50 -1.26 7.96 0.09
N GLN A 51 -0.24 7.27 -0.37
CA GLN A 51 1.14 7.77 -0.43
C GLN A 51 1.63 8.33 0.90
N ASP A 52 1.24 7.68 1.99
CA ASP A 52 1.65 8.07 3.33
C ASP A 52 3.16 7.82 3.53
N GLU A 53 3.92 8.89 3.64
CA GLU A 53 5.38 8.81 3.80
C GLU A 53 5.80 8.10 5.10
N ALA A 54 5.00 8.18 6.15
CA ALA A 54 5.32 7.51 7.41
C ALA A 54 5.15 5.99 7.26
N ALA A 55 4.08 5.55 6.59
CA ALA A 55 3.87 4.15 6.26
C ALA A 55 4.97 3.61 5.32
N GLN A 56 5.36 4.37 4.29
CA GLN A 56 6.46 4.00 3.39
C GLN A 56 7.78 3.84 4.14
N LYS A 57 8.16 4.82 4.95
CA LYS A 57 9.38 4.78 5.79
C LYS A 57 9.34 3.59 6.75
N LYS A 58 8.18 3.29 7.33
CA LYS A 58 8.00 2.16 8.25
C LYS A 58 8.21 0.83 7.52
N LEU A 59 7.60 0.62 6.35
CA LEU A 59 7.80 -0.57 5.51
C LEU A 59 9.27 -0.75 5.11
N ILE A 60 9.93 0.31 4.64
CA ILE A 60 11.36 0.30 4.30
C ILE A 60 12.20 -0.08 5.52
N SER A 61 11.90 0.47 6.70
CA SER A 61 12.62 0.15 7.95
C SER A 61 12.47 -1.31 8.37
N TYR A 62 11.42 -1.98 7.92
CA TYR A 62 11.18 -3.41 8.14
C TYR A 62 11.88 -4.28 7.09
N GLY A 63 12.39 -3.70 6.00
CA GLY A 63 12.93 -4.42 4.86
C GLY A 63 11.87 -4.99 3.92
N ALA A 64 10.65 -4.47 4.00
CA ALA A 64 9.55 -4.93 3.15
C ALA A 64 9.81 -4.55 1.67
N PRO A 65 9.42 -5.43 0.71
CA PRO A 65 9.56 -5.14 -0.71
C PRO A 65 8.57 -4.04 -1.14
N THR A 66 9.06 -2.82 -1.27
CA THR A 66 8.25 -1.67 -1.67
C THR A 66 8.27 -1.39 -3.17
N GLU A 67 9.22 -1.98 -3.90
CA GLU A 67 9.42 -1.71 -5.34
C GLU A 67 8.32 -2.30 -6.22
N SER A 68 7.61 -3.33 -5.75
CA SER A 68 6.58 -4.03 -6.53
C SER A 68 5.25 -3.26 -6.63
N PHE A 69 5.10 -2.15 -5.94
CA PHE A 69 3.83 -1.46 -5.77
C PHE A 69 3.87 -0.02 -6.29
N ASN A 70 3.98 0.16 -7.58
CA ASN A 70 3.90 1.50 -8.18
C ASN A 70 2.53 1.72 -8.82
N MET A 71 1.54 2.13 -8.01
CA MET A 71 0.19 2.43 -8.50
C MET A 71 0.17 3.51 -9.57
N LYS A 72 1.04 4.52 -9.50
CA LYS A 72 1.19 5.54 -10.53
C LYS A 72 1.58 4.92 -11.86
N MET A 73 2.57 4.01 -11.85
CA MET A 73 3.00 3.32 -13.07
C MET A 73 1.93 2.35 -13.59
N ALA A 74 1.24 1.64 -12.70
CA ALA A 74 0.12 0.78 -13.09
C ALA A 74 -1.00 1.58 -13.76
N PHE A 75 -1.35 2.75 -13.22
CA PHE A 75 -2.33 3.65 -13.79
C PHE A 75 -1.87 4.24 -15.14
N ALA A 76 -0.63 4.71 -15.24
CA ALA A 76 -0.05 5.20 -16.49
C ALA A 76 -0.07 4.13 -17.60
N ASN A 77 0.28 2.90 -17.26
CA ASN A 77 0.21 1.75 -18.19
C ASN A 77 -1.23 1.44 -18.60
N ALA A 78 -2.20 1.55 -17.68
CA ALA A 78 -3.61 1.36 -17.99
C ALA A 78 -4.13 2.43 -18.98
N LEU A 79 -3.71 3.69 -18.83
CA LEU A 79 -4.02 4.76 -19.77
C LEU A 79 -3.46 4.48 -21.16
N GLN A 80 -2.20 4.05 -21.26
CA GLN A 80 -1.57 3.70 -22.53
C GLN A 80 -2.25 2.50 -23.20
N THR A 81 -2.60 1.48 -22.41
CA THR A 81 -3.33 0.30 -22.92
C THR A 81 -4.73 0.65 -23.42
N ALA A 82 -5.37 1.66 -22.83
CA ALA A 82 -6.64 2.19 -23.28
C ALA A 82 -6.55 3.04 -24.56
N GLY A 83 -5.37 3.10 -25.19
CA GLY A 83 -5.15 3.78 -26.47
C GLY A 83 -4.77 5.24 -26.36
N ALA A 84 -4.44 5.73 -25.18
CA ALA A 84 -3.93 7.08 -25.02
C ALA A 84 -2.48 7.15 -25.52
N MET A 85 -2.25 7.85 -26.62
CA MET A 85 -0.89 8.13 -27.14
C MET A 85 -0.24 9.25 -26.30
N LEU A 86 0.09 8.95 -25.05
CA LEU A 86 0.71 9.89 -24.11
C LEU A 86 2.23 9.74 -24.13
N SER A 87 2.96 10.86 -24.02
CA SER A 87 4.38 10.78 -23.67
C SER A 87 4.56 10.30 -22.22
N PRO A 88 5.75 9.83 -21.82
CA PRO A 88 6.00 9.47 -20.42
C PRO A 88 5.73 10.62 -19.44
N GLU A 89 6.03 11.86 -19.83
CA GLU A 89 5.81 13.06 -19.02
C GLU A 89 4.30 13.33 -18.83
N GLU A 90 3.52 13.25 -19.92
CA GLU A 90 2.08 13.42 -19.90
C GLU A 90 1.38 12.34 -19.07
N ALA A 91 1.79 11.09 -19.24
CA ALA A 91 1.30 9.99 -18.43
C ALA A 91 1.64 10.17 -16.93
N SER A 92 2.84 10.71 -16.65
CA SER A 92 3.27 11.06 -15.30
C SER A 92 2.40 12.18 -14.70
N GLU A 93 2.11 13.24 -15.46
CA GLU A 93 1.26 14.37 -15.00
C GLU A 93 -0.15 13.90 -14.63
N ILE A 94 -0.77 13.10 -15.48
CA ILE A 94 -2.09 12.53 -15.18
C ILE A 94 -2.02 11.56 -14.00
N GLY A 95 -0.95 10.74 -13.94
CA GLY A 95 -0.72 9.83 -12.84
C GLY A 95 -0.54 10.55 -11.49
N ASP A 96 0.17 11.68 -11.45
CA ASP A 96 0.33 12.48 -10.24
C ASP A 96 -1.00 13.08 -9.77
N ALA A 97 -1.81 13.59 -10.70
CA ALA A 97 -3.15 14.09 -10.39
C ALA A 97 -4.06 12.99 -9.80
N TYR A 98 -4.03 11.79 -10.38
CA TYR A 98 -4.73 10.64 -9.84
C TYR A 98 -4.26 10.26 -8.43
N MET A 99 -2.95 10.16 -8.24
CA MET A 99 -2.37 9.82 -6.94
C MET A 99 -2.66 10.87 -5.86
N GLU A 100 -2.77 12.15 -6.24
CA GLU A 100 -3.17 13.22 -5.33
C GLU A 100 -4.58 13.01 -4.77
N SER A 101 -5.53 12.62 -5.61
CA SER A 101 -6.90 12.28 -5.17
C SER A 101 -6.93 11.07 -4.23
N LEU A 102 -6.11 10.06 -4.49
CA LEU A 102 -6.07 8.85 -3.67
C LEU A 102 -5.60 9.11 -2.23
N ARG A 103 -4.94 10.23 -1.94
CA ARG A 103 -4.56 10.60 -0.57
C ARG A 103 -5.76 10.78 0.36
N THR A 104 -6.93 11.04 -0.20
CA THR A 104 -8.19 11.17 0.55
C THR A 104 -8.84 9.83 0.86
N ALA A 105 -8.34 8.73 0.31
CA ALA A 105 -8.89 7.41 0.52
C ALA A 105 -8.84 6.99 1.99
N THR A 106 -9.89 6.34 2.45
CA THR A 106 -9.91 5.62 3.72
C THR A 106 -9.54 4.16 3.49
N VAL A 107 -8.84 3.58 4.46
CA VAL A 107 -8.46 2.17 4.45
C VAL A 107 -8.73 1.59 5.83
N GLU A 108 -9.51 0.52 5.88
CA GLU A 108 -9.76 -0.28 7.06
C GLU A 108 -9.36 -1.73 6.77
N THR A 109 -8.80 -2.41 7.76
CA THR A 109 -8.34 -3.79 7.64
C THR A 109 -8.74 -4.60 8.85
N ALA A 110 -9.13 -5.86 8.64
CA ALA A 110 -9.46 -6.80 9.70
C ALA A 110 -8.98 -8.22 9.35
N VAL A 111 -8.45 -8.93 10.33
CA VAL A 111 -8.13 -10.36 10.15
C VAL A 111 -9.42 -11.17 10.23
N THR A 112 -9.71 -11.95 9.19
CA THR A 112 -10.88 -12.87 9.17
C THR A 112 -10.50 -14.29 9.51
N GLU A 113 -9.32 -14.71 9.11
CA GLU A 113 -8.78 -16.05 9.38
C GLU A 113 -7.27 -15.94 9.64
N GLN A 114 -6.77 -16.69 10.61
CA GLN A 114 -5.35 -16.77 10.89
C GLN A 114 -4.94 -18.16 11.34
N ASN A 115 -3.93 -18.70 10.69
CA ASN A 115 -3.27 -19.96 11.02
C ASN A 115 -1.75 -19.73 11.16
N GLN A 116 -0.98 -20.78 11.45
CA GLN A 116 0.48 -20.68 11.56
C GLN A 116 1.10 -20.14 10.27
N GLY A 117 1.54 -18.88 10.29
CA GLY A 117 2.25 -18.24 9.19
C GLY A 117 1.38 -17.80 7.99
N HIS A 118 0.06 -17.99 8.04
CA HIS A 118 -0.90 -17.58 7.01
C HIS A 118 -2.09 -16.87 7.64
N ALA A 119 -2.59 -15.82 6.99
CA ALA A 119 -3.83 -15.18 7.38
C ALA A 119 -4.60 -14.70 6.15
N MET A 120 -5.89 -14.42 6.37
CA MET A 120 -6.74 -13.71 5.43
C MET A 120 -7.11 -12.37 6.04
N VAL A 121 -6.84 -11.31 5.32
CA VAL A 121 -7.15 -9.94 5.74
C VAL A 121 -8.26 -9.39 4.86
N GLU A 122 -9.34 -8.97 5.47
CA GLU A 122 -10.38 -8.18 4.84
C GLU A 122 -9.90 -6.73 4.74
N VAL A 123 -9.96 -6.17 3.54
CA VAL A 123 -9.57 -4.79 3.25
C VAL A 123 -10.78 -4.04 2.73
N THR A 124 -11.16 -2.97 3.40
CA THR A 124 -12.18 -2.03 2.96
C THR A 124 -11.50 -0.72 2.58
N VAL A 125 -11.68 -0.31 1.31
CA VAL A 125 -11.01 0.88 0.76
C VAL A 125 -12.02 1.78 0.05
N THR A 126 -11.75 3.08 0.04
CA THR A 126 -12.55 4.05 -0.74
C THR A 126 -12.52 3.71 -2.22
N ARG A 127 -13.68 3.71 -2.84
CA ARG A 127 -13.89 3.56 -4.28
C ARG A 127 -14.16 4.93 -4.90
N PHE A 128 -13.45 5.24 -5.99
CA PHE A 128 -13.58 6.50 -6.72
C PHE A 128 -14.33 6.35 -8.03
N ASN A 129 -14.97 7.41 -8.49
CA ASN A 129 -15.75 7.43 -9.73
C ASN A 129 -14.90 7.79 -10.95
N ILE A 130 -14.14 6.83 -11.47
CA ILE A 130 -13.33 7.02 -12.70
C ILE A 130 -14.18 7.39 -13.93
N HIS A 131 -15.41 6.88 -14.02
CA HIS A 131 -16.30 7.22 -15.14
C HIS A 131 -16.67 8.69 -15.12
N ALA A 132 -17.06 9.23 -13.97
CA ALA A 132 -17.36 10.66 -13.84
C ALA A 132 -16.13 11.52 -14.14
N ALA A 133 -14.93 11.11 -13.74
CA ALA A 133 -13.71 11.82 -14.10
C ALA A 133 -13.47 11.85 -15.62
N ARG A 134 -13.71 10.74 -16.33
CA ARG A 134 -13.61 10.69 -17.79
C ARG A 134 -14.63 11.58 -18.49
N GLU A 135 -15.86 11.61 -18.00
CA GLU A 135 -16.91 12.50 -18.51
C GLU A 135 -16.56 13.97 -18.27
N LYS A 136 -16.06 14.28 -17.07
CA LYS A 136 -15.57 15.62 -16.72
C LYS A 136 -14.40 16.04 -17.62
N ALA A 137 -13.39 15.18 -17.80
CA ALA A 137 -12.27 15.44 -18.71
C ALA A 137 -12.75 15.75 -20.12
N SER A 138 -13.71 14.96 -20.63
CA SER A 138 -14.31 15.18 -21.94
C SER A 138 -15.08 16.51 -22.03
N SER A 139 -15.76 16.91 -20.97
CA SER A 139 -16.46 18.21 -20.91
C SER A 139 -15.48 19.38 -20.90
N LEU A 140 -14.47 19.32 -20.03
CA LEU A 140 -13.41 20.32 -19.93
C LEU A 140 -12.65 20.48 -21.26
N LEU A 141 -12.36 19.35 -21.92
CA LEU A 141 -11.72 19.38 -23.22
C LEU A 141 -12.58 20.11 -24.27
N ARG A 142 -13.88 19.81 -24.37
CA ARG A 142 -14.80 20.48 -25.30
C ARG A 142 -14.89 21.98 -25.06
N GLU A 143 -14.91 22.38 -23.77
CA GLU A 143 -15.00 23.78 -23.37
C GLU A 143 -13.74 24.57 -23.72
N ARG A 144 -12.56 23.94 -23.57
CA ARG A 144 -11.25 24.60 -23.75
C ARG A 144 -10.70 24.46 -25.17
N MET A 145 -11.19 23.50 -25.93
CA MET A 145 -10.71 23.21 -27.28
C MET A 145 -11.00 24.34 -28.24
N LYS A 146 -9.95 24.93 -28.84
CA LYS A 146 -10.07 25.89 -29.92
C LYS A 146 -10.02 25.14 -31.24
N LEU A 147 -10.98 25.40 -32.14
CA LEU A 147 -11.10 24.76 -33.45
C LEU A 147 -9.93 25.05 -34.38
N ASP A 148 -9.18 26.12 -34.11
CA ASP A 148 -8.03 26.61 -34.88
C ASP A 148 -6.68 26.32 -34.18
N GLY A 149 -6.72 25.59 -33.07
CA GLY A 149 -5.50 25.20 -32.33
C GLY A 149 -4.61 24.22 -33.09
N SER A 150 -3.31 24.32 -32.87
CA SER A 150 -2.37 23.32 -33.38
C SER A 150 -2.60 21.95 -32.75
N PRO A 151 -2.19 20.84 -33.40
CA PRO A 151 -2.28 19.50 -32.81
C PRO A 151 -1.61 19.39 -31.42
N GLU A 152 -0.53 20.12 -31.20
CA GLU A 152 0.20 20.15 -29.94
C GLU A 152 -0.57 20.87 -28.84
N GLU A 153 -1.20 22.01 -29.15
CA GLU A 153 -2.07 22.72 -28.21
C GLU A 153 -3.31 21.90 -27.83
N LEU A 154 -3.91 21.20 -28.80
CA LEU A 154 -5.04 20.32 -28.55
C LEU A 154 -4.64 19.16 -27.61
N ARG A 155 -3.48 18.57 -27.85
CA ARG A 155 -2.92 17.50 -27.03
C ARG A 155 -2.66 17.99 -25.60
N ARG A 156 -2.01 19.16 -25.45
CA ARG A 156 -1.74 19.76 -24.13
C ARG A 156 -3.02 20.05 -23.38
N THR A 157 -4.02 20.63 -24.04
CA THR A 157 -5.35 20.88 -23.47
C THR A 157 -6.01 19.58 -23.00
N ALA A 158 -5.88 18.49 -23.75
CA ALA A 158 -6.43 17.20 -23.36
C ALA A 158 -5.75 16.61 -22.12
N VAL A 159 -4.43 16.73 -22.01
CA VAL A 159 -3.67 16.29 -20.82
C VAL A 159 -4.09 17.09 -19.60
N GLU A 160 -4.13 18.42 -19.70
CA GLU A 160 -4.52 19.30 -18.61
C GLU A 160 -5.97 19.05 -18.13
N ALA A 161 -6.91 18.92 -19.07
CA ALA A 161 -8.30 18.59 -18.75
C ALA A 161 -8.43 17.23 -18.06
N THR A 162 -7.65 16.25 -18.50
CA THR A 162 -7.63 14.93 -17.88
C THR A 162 -7.02 14.99 -16.50
N ALA A 163 -5.86 15.62 -16.32
CA ALA A 163 -5.22 15.75 -15.02
C ALA A 163 -6.12 16.48 -14.01
N GLU A 164 -6.79 17.56 -14.44
CA GLU A 164 -7.75 18.29 -13.59
C GLU A 164 -8.92 17.40 -13.16
N ALA A 165 -9.51 16.65 -14.08
CA ALA A 165 -10.61 15.76 -13.77
C ALA A 165 -10.21 14.62 -12.80
N TYR A 166 -9.00 14.10 -12.95
CA TYR A 166 -8.48 13.07 -12.04
C TYR A 166 -8.05 13.61 -10.68
N ARG A 167 -7.62 14.87 -10.59
CA ARG A 167 -7.31 15.52 -9.31
C ARG A 167 -8.55 15.74 -8.45
N GLU A 168 -9.70 15.85 -9.08
CA GLU A 168 -10.97 16.07 -8.42
C GLU A 168 -11.88 14.82 -8.43
N LEU A 169 -11.27 13.64 -8.32
CA LEU A 169 -12.01 12.38 -8.21
C LEU A 169 -12.89 12.36 -6.95
N GLU A 170 -14.14 12.02 -7.14
CA GLU A 170 -15.11 11.91 -6.05
C GLU A 170 -15.23 10.46 -5.55
N PRO A 171 -15.24 10.26 -4.22
CA PRO A 171 -15.53 8.95 -3.66
C PRO A 171 -17.00 8.59 -3.88
N ILE A 172 -17.27 7.33 -4.27
CA ILE A 172 -18.62 6.78 -4.46
C ILE A 172 -19.01 5.73 -3.43
N GLY A 173 -18.22 5.61 -2.36
CA GLY A 173 -18.43 4.65 -1.30
C GLY A 173 -17.16 3.87 -1.01
N THR A 174 -17.33 2.68 -0.46
CA THR A 174 -16.23 1.75 -0.14
C THR A 174 -16.46 0.41 -0.82
N VAL A 175 -15.40 -0.33 -0.97
CA VAL A 175 -15.42 -1.71 -1.47
C VAL A 175 -14.57 -2.58 -0.55
N THR A 176 -15.03 -3.82 -0.34
CA THR A 176 -14.33 -4.79 0.48
C THR A 176 -13.81 -5.93 -0.39
N PHE A 177 -12.57 -6.35 -0.16
CA PHE A 177 -11.96 -7.51 -0.78
C PHE A 177 -11.04 -8.22 0.20
N TYR A 178 -10.59 -9.43 -0.14
CA TYR A 178 -9.81 -10.28 0.75
C TYR A 178 -8.40 -10.49 0.22
N VAL A 179 -7.42 -10.35 1.11
CA VAL A 179 -6.00 -10.47 0.80
C VAL A 179 -5.41 -11.64 1.58
N PRO A 180 -4.96 -12.71 0.89
CA PRO A 180 -4.19 -13.74 1.54
C PRO A 180 -2.79 -13.21 1.87
N VAL A 181 -2.33 -13.45 3.09
CA VAL A 181 -1.04 -12.95 3.58
C VAL A 181 -0.21 -14.06 4.21
N ARG A 182 1.11 -13.86 4.21
CA ARG A 182 2.08 -14.76 4.83
C ARG A 182 2.97 -14.00 5.80
N TYR A 183 3.23 -14.60 6.95
CA TYR A 183 4.19 -14.06 7.89
C TYR A 183 5.61 -14.19 7.32
N ASN A 184 6.33 -13.09 7.33
CA ASN A 184 7.73 -13.03 6.90
C ASN A 184 8.63 -12.96 8.14
N GLU A 185 9.42 -14.02 8.38
CA GLU A 185 10.28 -14.14 9.55
C GLU A 185 11.43 -13.12 9.56
N GLU A 186 11.90 -12.68 8.39
CA GLU A 186 13.00 -11.72 8.28
C GLU A 186 12.53 -10.30 8.63
N THR A 187 11.44 -9.86 8.02
CA THR A 187 10.86 -8.54 8.23
C THR A 187 10.02 -8.48 9.50
N ARG A 188 9.50 -9.62 9.96
CA ARG A 188 8.59 -9.82 11.09
C ARG A 188 7.28 -9.07 10.96
N ILE A 189 6.81 -8.93 9.72
CA ILE A 189 5.48 -8.44 9.35
C ILE A 189 4.80 -9.46 8.43
N TRP A 190 3.56 -9.19 8.07
CA TRP A 190 2.80 -10.00 7.15
C TRP A 190 2.82 -9.38 5.76
N ASP A 191 3.35 -10.12 4.79
CA ASP A 191 3.38 -9.68 3.39
C ASP A 191 2.18 -10.26 2.63
N PRO A 192 1.64 -9.54 1.62
CA PRO A 192 0.70 -10.15 0.68
C PRO A 192 1.30 -11.42 0.07
N ALA A 193 0.52 -12.51 0.03
CA ALA A 193 1.00 -13.79 -0.50
C ALA A 193 1.39 -13.70 -1.98
N ASP A 194 0.71 -12.84 -2.72
CA ASP A 194 1.05 -12.42 -4.08
C ASP A 194 1.01 -10.88 -4.15
N PRO A 195 2.18 -10.23 -4.05
CA PRO A 195 2.27 -8.78 -4.08
C PRO A 195 1.76 -8.14 -5.39
N MET A 196 1.97 -8.79 -6.53
CA MET A 196 1.49 -8.25 -7.81
C MET A 196 -0.03 -8.29 -7.90
N GLN A 197 -0.63 -9.42 -7.54
CA GLN A 197 -2.08 -9.57 -7.51
C GLN A 197 -2.72 -8.60 -6.51
N PHE A 198 -2.12 -8.44 -5.33
CA PHE A 198 -2.57 -7.46 -4.35
C PHE A 198 -2.58 -6.03 -4.89
N GLY A 199 -1.47 -5.60 -5.53
CA GLY A 199 -1.38 -4.28 -6.15
C GLY A 199 -2.41 -4.08 -7.27
N PHE A 200 -2.65 -5.11 -8.08
CA PHE A 200 -3.65 -5.09 -9.13
C PHE A 200 -5.08 -4.98 -8.56
N ASP A 201 -5.41 -5.81 -7.58
CA ASP A 201 -6.73 -5.81 -6.93
C ASP A 201 -6.98 -4.48 -6.22
N LEU A 202 -6.00 -3.97 -5.48
CA LEU A 202 -6.09 -2.69 -4.79
C LEU A 202 -6.35 -1.54 -5.79
N SER A 203 -5.63 -1.52 -6.91
CA SER A 203 -5.83 -0.54 -7.97
C SER A 203 -7.21 -0.68 -8.63
N LYS A 204 -7.60 -1.89 -9.00
CA LYS A 204 -8.90 -2.19 -9.61
C LYS A 204 -10.04 -1.76 -8.70
N GLN A 205 -9.98 -2.11 -7.42
CA GLN A 205 -11.04 -1.82 -6.45
C GLN A 205 -11.15 -0.30 -6.17
N THR A 206 -10.03 0.39 -6.01
CA THR A 206 -10.05 1.85 -5.80
C THR A 206 -10.55 2.62 -7.03
N MET A 207 -10.24 2.14 -8.24
CA MET A 207 -10.69 2.77 -9.49
C MET A 207 -12.15 2.48 -9.84
N GLY A 208 -12.82 1.59 -9.14
CA GLY A 208 -14.19 1.24 -9.45
C GLY A 208 -14.39 0.62 -10.84
N VAL A 209 -13.37 -0.05 -11.37
CA VAL A 209 -13.44 -0.76 -12.65
C VAL A 209 -13.91 -2.18 -12.37
N GLU A 210 -15.01 -2.60 -12.96
CA GLU A 210 -15.55 -3.97 -12.90
C GLU A 210 -14.83 -4.92 -13.86
#